data_fafe9c41850fdc1e663af92347fe1fe2
#
_entry.id   fafe9c41850fdc1e663af92347fe1fe2
#
_cell.length_a   1.000
_cell.length_b   1.000
_cell.length_c   1.000
_cell.angle_alpha   90.00
_cell.angle_beta   90.00
_cell.angle_gamma   90.00
#
_symmetry.space_group_name_H-M   'P 1'
#
loop_
_entity.id
_entity.type
_entity.pdbx_description
1 polymer ?
#
loop_
_entity_poly.entity_id
_entity_poly.type
_entity_poly.pdbx_seq_one_letter_code
_entity_poly.pdbx_strand_id
1 'polypeptide(L)'
;LYKGDRKLVKAYFDDKKKNEDYEVISQLPWWWNGGTYTRGAYESLFYYDAKKKSLTRLTDAGFNVSDVQLAEDQKTVYFSLLDVSVPRPAHFGGQDLYRIDLASRRQELVVKSRPDFVIATYALGKSFLLVMAADGKFGMNTDCDFYKLDYETLAVTPYAVYGEAIGSSVGCDVRHGGGQAFKMDGDVLYFISTRFDGAGLYKLE
;
A
#
# COMPACT_ATOMS: atom_id res chain seq x y z
N LEU A 1 -17.61 -12.53 -1.71
CA LEU A 1 -17.52 -13.92 -2.13
C LEU A 1 -18.89 -14.60 -2.08
N TYR A 2 -19.62 -14.55 -0.99
CA TYR A 2 -20.86 -15.33 -0.79
C TYR A 2 -22.15 -14.54 -0.98
N LYS A 3 -22.09 -13.32 -1.49
CA LYS A 3 -23.23 -12.42 -1.78
C LYS A 3 -24.30 -12.39 -0.66
N GLY A 4 -23.88 -12.55 0.59
CA GLY A 4 -24.79 -12.60 1.74
C GLY A 4 -25.50 -13.94 1.98
N ASP A 5 -25.19 -14.99 1.20
CA ASP A 5 -25.76 -16.32 1.41
C ASP A 5 -25.19 -16.96 2.69
N ARG A 6 -26.03 -17.00 3.72
CA ARG A 6 -25.65 -17.54 5.05
C ARG A 6 -25.29 -19.03 5.01
N LYS A 7 -25.88 -19.82 4.09
CA LYS A 7 -25.57 -21.25 3.97
C LYS A 7 -24.17 -21.47 3.43
N LEU A 8 -23.79 -20.70 2.39
CA LEU A 8 -22.45 -20.75 1.81
C LEU A 8 -21.39 -20.25 2.81
N VAL A 9 -21.69 -19.18 3.55
CA VAL A 9 -20.82 -18.69 4.62
C VAL A 9 -20.61 -19.74 5.68
N LYS A 10 -21.69 -20.37 6.16
CA LYS A 10 -21.60 -21.45 7.15
C LYS A 10 -20.79 -22.63 6.63
N ALA A 11 -21.09 -23.11 5.42
CA ALA A 11 -20.36 -24.23 4.79
C ALA A 11 -18.86 -23.96 4.69
N TYR A 12 -18.46 -22.74 4.37
CA TYR A 12 -17.05 -22.32 4.34
C TYR A 12 -16.39 -22.42 5.74
N PHE A 13 -17.06 -21.93 6.77
CA PHE A 13 -16.50 -21.99 8.13
C PHE A 13 -16.49 -23.42 8.69
N ASP A 14 -17.49 -24.23 8.37
CA ASP A 14 -17.55 -25.64 8.77
C ASP A 14 -16.41 -26.44 8.10
N ASP A 15 -16.15 -26.20 6.80
CA ASP A 15 -15.04 -26.81 6.06
C ASP A 15 -13.69 -26.36 6.62
N LYS A 16 -13.53 -25.06 6.88
CA LYS A 16 -12.32 -24.51 7.49
C LYS A 16 -12.04 -25.14 8.87
N LYS A 17 -13.08 -25.32 9.69
CA LYS A 17 -12.95 -25.96 11.00
C LYS A 17 -12.59 -27.44 10.88
N LYS A 18 -13.16 -28.14 9.91
CA LYS A 18 -12.86 -29.55 9.65
C LYS A 18 -11.41 -29.78 9.25
N ASN A 19 -10.80 -28.80 8.59
CA ASN A 19 -9.45 -28.85 8.04
C ASN A 19 -8.47 -27.95 8.82
N GLU A 20 -8.72 -27.70 10.12
CA GLU A 20 -7.90 -26.77 10.91
C GLU A 20 -6.52 -27.30 11.32
N ASP A 21 -6.28 -28.58 11.12
CA ASP A 21 -5.03 -29.28 11.42
C ASP A 21 -3.97 -29.16 10.32
N TYR A 22 -4.32 -28.58 9.15
CA TYR A 22 -3.35 -28.31 8.08
C TYR A 22 -3.67 -27.02 7.32
N GLU A 23 -2.64 -26.45 6.67
CA GLU A 23 -2.76 -25.28 5.81
C GLU A 23 -2.21 -25.57 4.41
N VAL A 24 -2.97 -25.18 3.39
CA VAL A 24 -2.52 -25.22 2.00
C VAL A 24 -1.82 -23.91 1.66
N ILE A 25 -0.51 -23.95 1.47
CA ILE A 25 0.32 -22.81 1.14
C ILE A 25 0.49 -22.73 -0.37
N SER A 26 -0.05 -21.67 -0.98
CA SER A 26 0.00 -21.44 -2.43
C SER A 26 0.73 -20.17 -2.83
N GLN A 27 1.22 -19.38 -1.86
CA GLN A 27 1.88 -18.10 -2.12
C GLN A 27 2.95 -17.77 -1.08
N LEU A 28 3.87 -16.88 -1.44
CA LEU A 28 4.87 -16.30 -0.55
C LEU A 28 4.64 -14.79 -0.40
N PRO A 29 4.88 -14.21 0.79
CA PRO A 29 5.12 -14.90 2.06
C PRO A 29 3.85 -15.65 2.51
N TRP A 30 4.02 -16.79 3.13
CA TRP A 30 2.91 -17.63 3.59
C TRP A 30 2.44 -17.29 5.02
N TRP A 31 3.24 -16.52 5.74
CA TRP A 31 2.98 -16.14 7.12
C TRP A 31 3.56 -14.76 7.44
N TRP A 32 2.89 -14.00 8.31
CA TRP A 32 3.34 -12.69 8.78
C TRP A 32 3.43 -12.67 10.29
N ASN A 33 4.48 -12.03 10.83
CA ASN A 33 4.61 -11.80 12.26
C ASN A 33 3.47 -10.89 12.76
N GLY A 34 2.78 -11.33 13.82
CA GLY A 34 1.59 -10.63 14.32
C GLY A 34 0.30 -10.89 13.52
N GLY A 35 0.37 -11.64 12.43
CA GLY A 35 -0.75 -12.09 11.62
C GLY A 35 -0.94 -13.60 11.70
N THR A 36 -1.42 -14.17 10.62
CA THR A 36 -1.57 -15.62 10.44
C THR A 36 -1.12 -15.99 9.02
N TYR A 37 -1.48 -17.18 8.57
CA TYR A 37 -1.28 -17.60 7.18
C TYR A 37 -2.02 -16.70 6.20
N THR A 38 -1.38 -16.37 5.09
CA THR A 38 -1.90 -15.41 4.09
C THR A 38 -3.14 -15.88 3.35
N ARG A 39 -3.38 -17.16 3.20
CA ARG A 39 -4.63 -17.82 2.71
C ARG A 39 -5.29 -17.19 1.48
N GLY A 40 -4.57 -16.44 0.67
CA GLY A 40 -5.13 -15.77 -0.51
C GLY A 40 -6.18 -14.68 -0.18
N ALA A 41 -6.14 -14.11 1.01
CA ALA A 41 -6.99 -12.96 1.37
C ALA A 41 -6.34 -11.67 0.86
N TYR A 42 -7.04 -10.95 0.00
CA TYR A 42 -6.58 -9.70 -0.61
C TYR A 42 -7.57 -8.58 -0.36
N GLU A 43 -7.05 -7.39 -0.15
CA GLU A 43 -7.84 -6.18 0.01
C GLU A 43 -8.28 -5.64 -1.35
N SER A 44 -9.49 -5.11 -1.41
CA SER A 44 -10.06 -4.52 -2.62
C SER A 44 -10.65 -3.17 -2.31
N LEU A 45 -10.59 -2.26 -3.28
CA LEU A 45 -11.19 -0.95 -3.16
C LEU A 45 -12.69 -1.01 -3.46
N PHE A 46 -13.50 -0.44 -2.56
CA PHE A 46 -14.94 -0.33 -2.71
C PHE A 46 -15.38 1.14 -2.56
N TYR A 47 -16.39 1.51 -3.31
CA TYR A 47 -17.12 2.77 -3.16
C TYR A 47 -18.47 2.50 -2.50
N TYR A 48 -18.74 3.17 -1.38
CA TYR A 48 -20.02 3.12 -0.70
C TYR A 48 -20.80 4.42 -0.91
N ASP A 49 -21.94 4.35 -1.61
CA ASP A 49 -22.89 5.46 -1.76
C ASP A 49 -23.87 5.43 -0.57
N ALA A 50 -23.70 6.35 0.37
CA ALA A 50 -24.51 6.41 1.58
C ALA A 50 -25.98 6.78 1.30
N LYS A 51 -26.27 7.53 0.23
CA LYS A 51 -27.63 7.90 -0.16
C LYS A 51 -28.39 6.72 -0.76
N LYS A 52 -27.74 5.98 -1.64
CA LYS A 52 -28.29 4.80 -2.29
C LYS A 52 -28.13 3.53 -1.47
N LYS A 53 -27.36 3.59 -0.36
CA LYS A 53 -26.97 2.42 0.45
C LYS A 53 -26.42 1.29 -0.40
N SER A 54 -25.62 1.63 -1.41
CA SER A 54 -25.04 0.68 -2.36
C SER A 54 -23.54 0.63 -2.25
N LEU A 55 -23.00 -0.59 -2.36
CA LEU A 55 -21.56 -0.87 -2.36
C LEU A 55 -21.15 -1.32 -3.76
N THR A 56 -20.16 -0.65 -4.34
CA THR A 56 -19.62 -0.98 -5.64
C THR A 56 -18.14 -1.29 -5.51
N ARG A 57 -17.70 -2.43 -6.02
CA ARG A 57 -16.28 -2.77 -6.11
C ARG A 57 -15.63 -1.97 -7.24
N LEU A 58 -14.48 -1.35 -6.94
CA LEU A 58 -13.73 -0.52 -7.89
C LEU A 58 -12.53 -1.25 -8.49
N THR A 59 -11.96 -2.25 -7.82
CA THR A 59 -10.81 -3.03 -8.31
C THR A 59 -11.19 -4.47 -8.57
N ASP A 60 -10.55 -5.11 -9.54
CA ASP A 60 -10.81 -6.50 -9.89
C ASP A 60 -10.34 -7.51 -8.83
N ALA A 61 -10.85 -8.74 -8.92
CA ALA A 61 -10.34 -9.86 -8.12
C ALA A 61 -8.94 -10.25 -8.63
N GLY A 62 -8.03 -10.56 -7.71
CA GLY A 62 -6.63 -10.86 -8.06
C GLY A 62 -5.69 -9.68 -7.85
N PHE A 63 -6.22 -8.55 -7.37
CA PHE A 63 -5.42 -7.42 -6.93
C PHE A 63 -5.49 -7.26 -5.41
N ASN A 64 -4.35 -6.93 -4.82
CA ASN A 64 -4.27 -6.49 -3.44
C ASN A 64 -4.02 -4.99 -3.39
N VAL A 65 -4.93 -4.26 -2.73
CA VAL A 65 -4.92 -2.79 -2.65
C VAL A 65 -4.42 -2.35 -1.28
N SER A 66 -3.60 -1.32 -1.24
CA SER A 66 -3.17 -0.66 0.00
C SER A 66 -3.00 0.84 -0.20
N ASP A 67 -2.62 1.56 0.84
CA ASP A 67 -2.27 3.00 0.83
C ASP A 67 -3.31 3.88 0.12
N VAL A 68 -4.59 3.71 0.41
CA VAL A 68 -5.67 4.44 -0.25
C VAL A 68 -5.74 5.87 0.26
N GLN A 69 -5.61 6.84 -0.64
CA GLN A 69 -5.69 8.28 -0.34
C GLN A 69 -6.66 8.98 -1.30
N LEU A 70 -7.57 9.79 -0.75
CA LEU A 70 -8.46 10.64 -1.53
C LEU A 70 -7.76 11.97 -1.81
N ALA A 71 -7.70 12.38 -3.07
CA ALA A 71 -7.13 13.65 -3.47
C ALA A 71 -7.97 14.85 -2.96
N GLU A 72 -7.38 16.03 -2.94
CA GLU A 72 -8.01 17.26 -2.47
C GLU A 72 -9.25 17.64 -3.31
N ASP A 73 -9.29 17.24 -4.59
CA ASP A 73 -10.41 17.41 -5.51
C ASP A 73 -11.68 16.61 -5.12
N GLN A 74 -11.58 15.71 -4.15
CA GLN A 74 -12.64 14.79 -3.70
C GLN A 74 -13.22 13.90 -4.81
N LYS A 75 -12.51 13.73 -5.92
CA LYS A 75 -12.94 12.96 -7.11
C LYS A 75 -11.94 11.88 -7.50
N THR A 76 -10.67 12.10 -7.21
CA THR A 76 -9.58 11.20 -7.56
C THR A 76 -9.10 10.45 -6.32
N VAL A 77 -9.04 9.13 -6.40
CA VAL A 77 -8.46 8.28 -5.36
C VAL A 77 -7.16 7.68 -5.89
N TYR A 78 -6.09 7.85 -5.14
CA TYR A 78 -4.82 7.17 -5.37
C TYR A 78 -4.72 5.94 -4.48
N PHE A 79 -4.07 4.90 -4.95
CA PHE A 79 -3.88 3.66 -4.19
C PHE A 79 -2.72 2.85 -4.75
N SER A 80 -2.06 2.11 -3.87
CA SER A 80 -1.07 1.11 -4.24
C SER A 80 -1.76 -0.20 -4.62
N LEU A 81 -1.27 -0.86 -5.66
CA LEU A 81 -1.85 -2.08 -6.19
C LEU A 81 -0.78 -3.13 -6.47
N LEU A 82 -0.99 -4.33 -5.94
CA LEU A 82 -0.22 -5.52 -6.24
C LEU A 82 -1.07 -6.49 -7.06
N ASP A 83 -0.64 -6.78 -8.28
CA ASP A 83 -1.21 -7.87 -9.07
C ASP A 83 -0.67 -9.21 -8.54
N VAL A 84 -1.53 -9.94 -7.86
CA VAL A 84 -1.18 -11.22 -7.23
C VAL A 84 -1.29 -12.40 -8.19
N SER A 85 -1.82 -12.20 -9.40
CA SER A 85 -1.87 -13.22 -10.47
C SER A 85 -0.51 -13.40 -11.14
N VAL A 86 0.37 -12.39 -11.05
CA VAL A 86 1.71 -12.42 -11.63
C VAL A 86 2.72 -12.85 -10.58
N PRO A 87 3.40 -13.99 -10.77
CA PRO A 87 4.49 -14.39 -9.88
C PRO A 87 5.58 -13.32 -9.84
N ARG A 88 5.92 -12.85 -8.65
CA ARG A 88 7.01 -11.88 -8.44
C ARG A 88 8.16 -12.55 -7.69
N PRO A 89 9.41 -12.15 -7.93
CA PRO A 89 10.52 -12.59 -7.10
C PRO A 89 10.24 -12.31 -5.63
N ALA A 90 10.55 -13.24 -4.74
CA ALA A 90 10.25 -13.13 -3.31
C ALA A 90 10.86 -11.89 -2.64
N HIS A 91 11.93 -11.33 -3.21
CA HIS A 91 12.61 -10.11 -2.75
C HIS A 91 12.04 -8.82 -3.36
N PHE A 92 11.05 -8.91 -4.26
CA PHE A 92 10.45 -7.74 -4.89
C PHE A 92 9.15 -7.37 -4.17
N GLY A 93 9.24 -6.44 -3.21
CA GLY A 93 8.10 -5.99 -2.39
C GLY A 93 7.32 -4.78 -2.94
N GLY A 94 7.69 -4.25 -4.11
CA GLY A 94 7.10 -3.03 -4.66
C GLY A 94 5.67 -3.22 -5.16
N GLN A 95 4.86 -2.19 -4.98
CA GLN A 95 3.49 -2.10 -5.50
C GLN A 95 3.44 -1.01 -6.57
N ASP A 96 2.58 -1.18 -7.56
CA ASP A 96 2.35 -0.15 -8.57
C ASP A 96 1.39 0.92 -8.00
N LEU A 97 1.62 2.18 -8.35
CA LEU A 97 0.74 3.28 -7.95
C LEU A 97 -0.30 3.52 -9.03
N TYR A 98 -1.56 3.51 -8.64
CA TYR A 98 -2.72 3.77 -9.49
C TYR A 98 -3.52 4.96 -9.00
N ARG A 99 -4.32 5.53 -9.91
CA ARG A 99 -5.41 6.44 -9.56
C ARG A 99 -6.71 6.00 -10.21
N ILE A 100 -7.83 6.36 -9.61
CA ILE A 100 -9.18 6.15 -10.16
C ILE A 100 -9.99 7.43 -10.02
N ASP A 101 -10.64 7.85 -11.10
CA ASP A 101 -11.67 8.88 -11.08
C ASP A 101 -13.00 8.27 -10.62
N LEU A 102 -13.57 8.80 -9.54
CA LEU A 102 -14.75 8.25 -8.91
C LEU A 102 -16.03 8.40 -9.75
N ALA A 103 -16.08 9.38 -10.65
CA ALA A 103 -17.24 9.62 -11.51
C ALA A 103 -17.28 8.67 -12.70
N SER A 104 -16.18 8.61 -13.45
CA SER A 104 -16.05 7.76 -14.64
C SER A 104 -15.66 6.32 -14.29
N ARG A 105 -15.09 6.10 -13.08
CA ARG A 105 -14.49 4.83 -12.63
C ARG A 105 -13.31 4.37 -13.51
N ARG A 106 -12.74 5.29 -14.26
CA ARG A 106 -11.55 5.02 -15.06
C ARG A 106 -10.35 4.89 -14.14
N GLN A 107 -9.72 3.72 -14.19
CA GLN A 107 -8.48 3.43 -13.49
C GLN A 107 -7.29 3.68 -14.42
N GLU A 108 -6.22 4.23 -13.88
CA GLU A 108 -5.01 4.57 -14.60
C GLU A 108 -3.77 4.24 -13.77
N LEU A 109 -2.78 3.62 -14.42
CA LEU A 109 -1.46 3.42 -13.83
C LEU A 109 -0.73 4.77 -13.78
N VAL A 110 -0.29 5.16 -12.60
CA VAL A 110 0.45 6.41 -12.35
C VAL A 110 1.96 6.16 -12.41
N VAL A 111 2.43 5.18 -11.64
CA VAL A 111 3.84 4.76 -11.65
C VAL A 111 3.93 3.26 -11.46
N LYS A 112 4.76 2.64 -12.29
CA LYS A 112 5.06 1.21 -12.17
C LYS A 112 6.30 1.00 -11.31
N SER A 113 6.18 0.13 -10.33
CA SER A 113 7.31 -0.34 -9.54
C SER A 113 8.21 -1.27 -10.36
N ARG A 114 9.51 -1.12 -10.23
CA ARG A 114 10.55 -1.88 -10.94
C ARG A 114 11.67 -2.26 -9.98
N PRO A 115 12.52 -3.24 -10.32
CA PRO A 115 13.65 -3.61 -9.46
C PRO A 115 14.60 -2.46 -9.10
N ASP A 116 14.78 -1.49 -10.01
CA ASP A 116 15.58 -0.27 -9.83
C ASP A 116 14.79 0.91 -9.24
N PHE A 117 13.49 0.74 -9.04
CA PHE A 117 12.58 1.76 -8.51
C PHE A 117 11.42 1.10 -7.77
N VAL A 118 11.69 0.61 -6.58
CA VAL A 118 10.71 -0.11 -5.74
C VAL A 118 9.93 0.90 -4.93
N ILE A 119 8.67 1.11 -5.27
CA ILE A 119 7.77 2.03 -4.56
C ILE A 119 7.41 1.42 -3.22
N ALA A 120 7.75 2.12 -2.13
CA ALA A 120 7.38 1.73 -0.78
C ALA A 120 6.05 2.37 -0.37
N THR A 121 5.88 3.67 -0.62
CA THR A 121 4.66 4.43 -0.32
C THR A 121 4.67 5.77 -1.05
N TYR A 122 3.62 6.57 -0.87
CA TYR A 122 3.49 7.90 -1.45
C TYR A 122 2.71 8.85 -0.55
N ALA A 123 2.78 10.15 -0.83
CA ALA A 123 2.01 11.17 -0.13
C ALA A 123 1.48 12.22 -1.12
N LEU A 124 0.23 12.63 -0.97
CA LEU A 124 -0.40 13.63 -1.83
C LEU A 124 -0.04 15.04 -1.33
N GLY A 125 0.76 15.77 -2.11
CA GLY A 125 0.99 17.19 -1.96
C GLY A 125 -0.02 18.01 -2.76
N LYS A 126 0.03 19.32 -2.62
CA LYS A 126 -0.84 20.23 -3.36
C LYS A 126 -0.46 20.35 -4.84
N SER A 127 0.82 20.49 -5.13
CA SER A 127 1.33 20.71 -6.50
C SER A 127 1.92 19.46 -7.14
N PHE A 128 2.28 18.47 -6.34
CA PHE A 128 2.87 17.21 -6.80
C PHE A 128 2.55 16.05 -5.86
N LEU A 129 2.68 14.85 -6.36
CA LEU A 129 2.65 13.65 -5.55
C LEU A 129 4.09 13.26 -5.18
N LEU A 130 4.34 13.06 -3.90
CA LEU A 130 5.63 12.58 -3.41
C LEU A 130 5.64 11.05 -3.42
N VAL A 131 6.60 10.46 -4.13
CA VAL A 131 6.85 9.01 -4.13
C VAL A 131 8.08 8.73 -3.28
N MET A 132 7.97 7.75 -2.38
CA MET A 132 9.10 7.21 -1.63
C MET A 132 9.45 5.86 -2.23
N ALA A 133 10.63 5.79 -2.82
CA ALA A 133 11.07 4.60 -3.53
C ALA A 133 12.55 4.31 -3.27
N ALA A 134 12.91 3.04 -3.36
CA ALA A 134 14.26 2.55 -3.17
C ALA A 134 14.77 1.82 -4.41
N ASP A 135 16.07 1.84 -4.63
CA ASP A 135 16.74 0.91 -5.54
C ASP A 135 16.76 -0.48 -4.88
N GLY A 136 16.04 -1.42 -5.47
CA GLY A 136 15.96 -2.80 -4.97
C GLY A 136 17.22 -3.63 -5.18
N LYS A 137 18.32 -3.04 -5.67
CA LYS A 137 19.58 -3.71 -5.93
C LYS A 137 20.14 -4.45 -4.70
N PHE A 138 19.93 -3.90 -3.52
CA PHE A 138 20.39 -4.49 -2.25
C PHE A 138 19.28 -5.23 -1.49
N GLY A 139 18.13 -5.47 -2.11
CA GLY A 139 17.00 -6.17 -1.53
C GLY A 139 15.97 -5.24 -0.89
N MET A 140 15.06 -5.82 -0.07
CA MET A 140 13.89 -5.14 0.48
C MET A 140 14.20 -4.14 1.61
N ASN A 141 15.39 -4.19 2.20
CA ASN A 141 15.77 -3.35 3.34
C ASN A 141 16.62 -2.13 2.91
N THR A 142 16.41 -1.63 1.71
CA THR A 142 17.05 -0.41 1.22
C THR A 142 16.20 0.79 1.62
N ASP A 143 16.81 1.81 2.19
CA ASP A 143 16.14 3.06 2.53
C ASP A 143 15.66 3.77 1.30
N CYS A 144 14.53 4.47 1.44
CA CYS A 144 13.89 5.17 0.33
C CYS A 144 14.43 6.59 0.16
N ASP A 145 14.54 6.98 -1.09
CA ASP A 145 14.69 8.37 -1.49
C ASP A 145 13.34 8.99 -1.89
N PHE A 146 13.32 10.29 -2.01
CA PHE A 146 12.13 11.05 -2.35
C PHE A 146 12.14 11.47 -3.81
N TYR A 147 11.00 11.30 -4.47
CA TYR A 147 10.77 11.67 -5.87
C TYR A 147 9.50 12.50 -5.98
N LYS A 148 9.52 13.52 -6.83
CA LYS A 148 8.32 14.26 -7.23
C LYS A 148 7.69 13.64 -8.46
N LEU A 149 6.39 13.43 -8.41
CA LEU A 149 5.57 13.06 -9.54
C LEU A 149 4.65 14.24 -9.90
N ASP A 150 4.74 14.70 -11.12
CA ASP A 150 3.86 15.71 -11.65
C ASP A 150 2.47 15.14 -11.93
N TYR A 151 1.41 15.80 -11.46
CA TYR A 151 0.04 15.30 -11.57
C TYR A 151 -0.51 15.24 -12.99
N GLU A 152 -0.01 16.10 -13.90
CA GLU A 152 -0.50 16.19 -15.27
C GLU A 152 0.29 15.27 -16.19
N THR A 153 1.60 15.36 -16.16
CA THR A 153 2.49 14.63 -17.07
C THR A 153 2.84 13.24 -16.59
N LEU A 154 2.61 12.94 -15.31
CA LEU A 154 3.03 11.73 -14.59
C LEU A 154 4.55 11.50 -14.63
N ALA A 155 5.31 12.54 -14.92
CA ALA A 155 6.77 12.49 -14.90
C ALA A 155 7.29 12.39 -13.48
N VAL A 156 8.18 11.42 -13.23
CA VAL A 156 8.85 11.21 -11.96
C VAL A 156 10.25 11.79 -12.03
N THR A 157 10.59 12.66 -11.08
CA THR A 157 11.91 13.28 -10.98
C THR A 157 12.49 13.13 -9.58
N PRO A 158 13.81 12.89 -9.44
CA PRO A 158 14.46 12.89 -8.13
C PRO A 158 14.22 14.21 -7.39
N TYR A 159 13.95 14.13 -6.10
CA TYR A 159 13.69 15.32 -5.28
C TYR A 159 14.72 15.46 -4.15
N ALA A 160 14.90 14.43 -3.33
CA ALA A 160 15.88 14.41 -2.28
C ALA A 160 16.39 13.01 -2.02
N VAL A 161 17.71 12.90 -1.82
CA VAL A 161 18.35 11.70 -1.29
C VAL A 161 18.38 11.85 0.23
N TYR A 162 17.83 10.88 0.95
CA TYR A 162 17.78 10.95 2.41
C TYR A 162 18.74 9.95 3.09
N GLY A 163 18.75 8.71 2.63
CA GLY A 163 19.70 7.68 3.07
C GLY A 163 19.53 7.20 4.52
N GLU A 164 18.33 7.41 5.10
CA GLU A 164 17.98 6.99 6.45
C GLU A 164 16.56 6.40 6.46
N ALA A 165 16.25 5.57 7.45
CA ALA A 165 14.94 4.93 7.57
C ALA A 165 13.82 5.94 7.85
N ILE A 166 12.75 5.89 7.06
CA ILE A 166 11.52 6.65 7.27
C ILE A 166 10.61 5.85 8.19
N GLY A 167 10.16 6.47 9.26
CA GLY A 167 9.36 5.86 10.31
C GLY A 167 10.11 5.69 11.62
N SER A 168 9.41 5.21 12.66
CA SER A 168 10.03 4.88 13.94
C SER A 168 10.28 3.39 14.00
N SER A 169 11.56 2.99 14.02
CA SER A 169 12.01 1.63 14.33
C SER A 169 12.47 1.46 15.79
N VAL A 170 12.29 2.51 16.60
CA VAL A 170 12.49 2.42 18.05
C VAL A 170 11.29 1.73 18.68
N GLY A 171 11.47 0.50 19.11
CA GLY A 171 10.39 -0.33 19.66
C GLY A 171 10.93 -1.48 20.50
N CYS A 172 10.02 -2.29 20.98
CA CYS A 172 10.33 -3.53 21.69
C CYS A 172 9.29 -4.61 21.35
N ASP A 173 9.55 -5.83 21.75
CA ASP A 173 8.63 -6.97 21.48
C ASP A 173 7.22 -6.80 22.03
N VAL A 174 7.02 -5.90 22.99
CA VAL A 174 5.73 -5.62 23.64
C VAL A 174 5.03 -4.41 23.01
N ARG A 175 5.79 -3.47 22.42
CA ARG A 175 5.26 -2.27 21.76
C ARG A 175 5.93 -2.09 20.41
N HIS A 176 5.16 -2.31 19.36
CA HIS A 176 5.56 -1.91 18.03
C HIS A 176 5.26 -0.43 17.84
N GLY A 177 6.17 0.28 17.20
CA GLY A 177 5.90 1.64 16.74
C GLY A 177 4.64 1.62 15.87
N GLY A 178 3.77 2.58 16.08
CA GLY A 178 2.51 2.70 15.32
C GLY A 178 2.20 4.16 15.04
N GLY A 179 1.28 4.37 14.11
CA GLY A 179 0.83 5.69 13.69
C GLY A 179 1.38 6.09 12.33
N GLN A 180 0.95 7.25 11.88
CA GLN A 180 1.33 7.80 10.59
C GLN A 180 2.80 8.26 10.64
N ALA A 181 3.65 7.62 9.84
CA ALA A 181 5.08 7.95 9.81
C ALA A 181 5.38 9.26 9.06
N PHE A 182 4.46 9.76 8.24
CA PHE A 182 4.61 10.97 7.42
C PHE A 182 3.26 11.61 7.12
N LYS A 183 3.28 12.91 6.82
CA LYS A 183 2.11 13.69 6.41
C LYS A 183 2.54 14.86 5.53
N MET A 184 1.81 15.11 4.45
CA MET A 184 1.92 16.35 3.68
C MET A 184 1.04 17.45 4.28
N ASP A 185 1.58 18.67 4.29
CA ASP A 185 0.83 19.92 4.52
C ASP A 185 1.19 20.89 3.38
N GLY A 186 0.27 21.08 2.46
CA GLY A 186 0.59 21.68 1.15
C GLY A 186 1.62 20.81 0.40
N ASP A 187 2.79 21.38 0.15
CA ASP A 187 3.92 20.71 -0.51
C ASP A 187 5.09 20.42 0.46
N VAL A 188 4.88 20.59 1.75
CA VAL A 188 5.85 20.26 2.79
C VAL A 188 5.57 18.89 3.37
N LEU A 189 6.56 18.02 3.33
CA LEU A 189 6.49 16.71 3.98
C LEU A 189 6.99 16.82 5.42
N TYR A 190 6.17 16.41 6.37
CA TYR A 190 6.58 16.12 7.75
C TYR A 190 6.67 14.63 7.93
N PHE A 191 7.79 14.14 8.47
CA PHE A 191 8.01 12.70 8.62
C PHE A 191 8.82 12.37 9.87
N ILE A 192 8.61 11.16 10.36
CA ILE A 192 9.41 10.58 11.43
C ILE A 192 10.57 9.83 10.78
N SER A 193 11.76 9.95 11.32
CA SER A 193 12.91 9.15 10.94
C SER A 193 13.66 8.67 12.17
N THR A 194 14.13 7.44 12.10
CA THR A 194 14.98 6.84 13.12
C THR A 194 16.43 7.11 12.78
N ARG A 195 17.16 7.69 13.73
CA ARG A 195 18.61 7.87 13.67
C ARG A 195 19.23 7.37 14.96
N PHE A 196 20.18 6.45 14.85
CA PHE A 196 20.81 5.79 16.01
C PHE A 196 19.77 5.16 16.95
N ASP A 197 19.69 5.63 18.17
CA ASP A 197 18.84 5.15 19.26
C ASP A 197 17.55 5.97 19.45
N GLY A 198 17.30 6.95 18.59
CA GLY A 198 16.17 7.87 18.70
C GLY A 198 15.38 8.02 17.41
N ALA A 199 14.13 8.44 17.55
CA ALA A 199 13.29 8.85 16.44
C ALA A 199 12.98 10.34 16.57
N GLY A 200 13.15 11.09 15.48
CA GLY A 200 12.90 12.53 15.39
C GLY A 200 11.85 12.87 14.35
N LEU A 201 11.26 14.05 14.48
CA LEU A 201 10.37 14.64 13.48
C LEU A 201 11.20 15.56 12.56
N TYR A 202 11.05 15.34 11.28
CA TYR A 202 11.76 16.05 10.21
C TYR A 202 10.78 16.70 9.24
N LYS A 203 11.26 17.65 8.45
CA LYS A 203 10.52 18.23 7.33
C LYS A 203 11.37 18.27 6.06
N LEU A 204 10.72 18.13 4.92
CA LEU A 204 11.26 18.32 3.58
C LEU A 204 10.40 19.34 2.86
N GLU A 205 11.03 20.44 2.37
CA GLU A 205 10.40 21.57 1.67
C GLU A 205 10.76 21.56 0.18
#